data_e82562c7af1d529751a8641983c941c0
#
_entry.id   e82562c7af1d529751a8641983c941c0
#
_cell.length_a   1.000
_cell.length_b   1.000
_cell.length_c   1.000
_cell.angle_alpha   90.00
_cell.angle_beta   90.00
_cell.angle_gamma   90.00
#
_symmetry.space_group_name_H-M   'P 1'
#
loop_
_entity.id
_entity.type
_entity.pdbx_description
1 polymer ?
#
loop_
_entity_poly.entity_id
_entity_poly.type
_entity_poly.pdbx_seq_one_letter_code
_entity_poly.pdbx_strand_id
1 'polypeptide(L)'
;HNLLYTLLCISFFADQEIDETEKEVIFNSYNKFIDGVTDQSFNIDFGMTTTKFIDLKSESARQAYYDYSLLAIKEDKEFKHKDLVKVINAYVDIANADDFIHEKEVTLIQHAINIWDLKLNINKPKSGKKLEIER
;
A
#
# COMPACT_ATOMS: atom_id res chain seq x y z
N HIS A 1 4.12 8.97 7.04
CA HIS A 1 3.38 9.56 5.91
C HIS A 1 3.63 8.82 4.61
N ASN A 2 4.90 8.48 4.31
CA ASN A 2 5.22 7.73 3.10
C ASN A 2 4.56 6.34 3.09
N LEU A 3 4.60 5.66 4.22
CA LEU A 3 3.96 4.35 4.34
C LEU A 3 2.46 4.44 4.08
N LEU A 4 1.79 5.40 4.72
CA LEU A 4 0.34 5.56 4.56
C LEU A 4 -0.03 5.87 3.10
N TYR A 5 0.77 6.70 2.42
CA TYR A 5 0.55 6.99 1.01
C TYR A 5 0.64 5.72 0.15
N THR A 6 1.63 4.86 0.40
CA THR A 6 1.77 3.62 -0.36
C THR A 6 0.60 2.66 -0.09
N LEU A 7 0.15 2.54 1.15
CA LEU A 7 -1.02 1.73 1.49
C LEU A 7 -2.28 2.25 0.78
N LEU A 8 -2.42 3.57 0.75
CA LEU A 8 -3.54 4.21 0.07
C LEU A 8 -3.51 3.96 -1.43
N CYS A 9 -2.34 4.00 -2.05
CA CYS A 9 -2.19 3.74 -3.47
C CYS A 9 -2.65 2.34 -3.85
N ILE A 10 -2.34 1.33 -3.05
CA ILE A 10 -2.76 -0.04 -3.33
C ILE A 10 -4.29 -0.13 -3.43
N SER A 11 -4.99 0.58 -2.55
CA SER A 11 -6.45 0.54 -2.49
C SER A 11 -7.10 1.49 -3.50
N PHE A 12 -6.55 2.68 -3.64
CA PHE A 12 -7.24 3.82 -4.27
C PHE A 12 -6.83 4.06 -5.72
N PHE A 13 -5.65 3.59 -6.14
CA PHE A 13 -5.06 3.96 -7.44
C PHE A 13 -5.93 3.52 -8.61
N ALA A 14 -6.52 2.33 -8.51
CA ALA A 14 -7.36 1.78 -9.56
C ALA A 14 -8.80 2.28 -9.48
N ASP A 15 -9.39 2.29 -8.28
CA ASP A 15 -10.82 2.53 -8.09
C ASP A 15 -11.17 3.98 -7.80
N GLN A 16 -10.24 4.75 -7.26
CA GLN A 16 -10.43 6.13 -6.82
C GLN A 16 -11.53 6.32 -5.76
N GLU A 17 -11.99 5.23 -5.17
CA GLU A 17 -12.92 5.22 -4.05
C GLU A 17 -12.45 4.23 -3.01
N ILE A 18 -12.52 4.64 -1.74
CA ILE A 18 -12.17 3.78 -0.62
C ILE A 18 -13.42 3.59 0.23
N ASP A 19 -13.88 2.36 0.36
CA ASP A 19 -14.98 2.04 1.24
C ASP A 19 -14.49 1.88 2.70
N GLU A 20 -15.42 1.74 3.63
CA GLU A 20 -15.09 1.62 5.05
C GLU A 20 -14.30 0.35 5.36
N THR A 21 -14.55 -0.74 4.64
CA THR A 21 -13.82 -2.00 4.81
C THR A 21 -12.36 -1.82 4.43
N GLU A 22 -12.09 -1.18 3.30
CA GLU A 22 -10.73 -0.90 2.83
C GLU A 22 -10.00 0.03 3.78
N LYS A 23 -10.68 1.08 4.25
CA LYS A 23 -10.11 2.03 5.22
C LYS A 23 -9.73 1.32 6.52
N GLU A 24 -10.56 0.40 6.99
CA GLU A 24 -10.29 -0.39 8.19
C GLU A 24 -9.05 -1.28 8.01
N VAL A 25 -8.92 -1.93 6.86
CA VAL A 25 -7.74 -2.75 6.54
C VAL A 25 -6.48 -1.88 6.51
N ILE A 26 -6.56 -0.68 5.91
CA ILE A 26 -5.45 0.27 5.88
C ILE A 26 -5.08 0.69 7.32
N PHE A 27 -6.05 1.02 8.13
CA PHE A 27 -5.82 1.40 9.54
C PHE A 27 -5.12 0.28 10.31
N ASN A 28 -5.62 -0.94 10.20
CA ASN A 28 -5.04 -2.10 10.89
C ASN A 28 -3.60 -2.37 10.42
N SER A 29 -3.36 -2.24 9.13
CA SER A 29 -2.02 -2.41 8.57
C SER A 29 -1.06 -1.32 9.05
N TYR A 30 -1.50 -0.07 8.99
CA TYR A 30 -0.70 1.08 9.42
C TYR A 30 -0.34 0.99 10.90
N ASN A 31 -1.30 0.58 11.72
CA ASN A 31 -1.12 0.45 13.16
C ASN A 31 -0.08 -0.61 13.57
N LYS A 32 0.21 -1.55 12.69
CA LYS A 32 1.26 -2.56 12.93
C LYS A 32 2.66 -1.98 12.84
N PHE A 33 2.83 -0.89 12.11
CA PHE A 33 4.15 -0.30 11.85
C PHE A 33 4.42 0.96 12.65
N ILE A 34 3.37 1.69 13.03
CA ILE A 34 3.48 2.99 13.68
C ILE A 34 2.85 2.88 15.08
N ASP A 35 3.66 3.12 16.10
CA ASP A 35 3.21 3.07 17.50
C ASP A 35 2.37 4.30 17.85
N GLY A 36 1.40 4.11 18.73
CA GLY A 36 0.61 5.20 19.28
C GLY A 36 -0.44 5.77 18.34
N VAL A 37 -0.81 5.04 17.29
CA VAL A 37 -1.87 5.49 16.38
C VAL A 37 -3.22 5.34 17.06
N THR A 38 -3.97 6.45 17.14
CA THR A 38 -5.37 6.46 17.60
C THR A 38 -6.28 6.64 16.40
N ASP A 39 -7.58 6.39 16.58
CA ASP A 39 -8.57 6.64 15.54
C ASP A 39 -8.51 8.09 15.08
N GLN A 40 -8.36 9.02 15.99
CA GLN A 40 -8.30 10.46 15.69
C GLN A 40 -7.04 10.79 14.88
N SER A 41 -5.87 10.34 15.33
CA SER A 41 -4.61 10.63 14.62
C SER A 41 -4.59 9.98 13.24
N PHE A 42 -5.11 8.76 13.13
CA PHE A 42 -5.21 8.08 11.84
C PHE A 42 -6.13 8.86 10.88
N ASN A 43 -7.29 9.30 11.34
CA ASN A 43 -8.21 10.05 10.49
C ASN A 43 -7.61 11.35 9.96
N ILE A 44 -6.80 12.02 10.78
CA ILE A 44 -6.09 13.24 10.36
C ILE A 44 -5.07 12.89 9.28
N ASP A 45 -4.22 11.90 9.52
CA ASP A 45 -3.17 11.49 8.58
C ASP A 45 -3.76 10.94 7.30
N PHE A 46 -4.83 10.17 7.41
CA PHE A 46 -5.56 9.61 6.26
C PHE A 46 -6.15 10.72 5.40
N GLY A 47 -6.76 11.73 6.03
CA GLY A 47 -7.32 12.89 5.32
C GLY A 47 -6.25 13.68 4.57
N MET A 48 -5.11 13.93 5.23
CA MET A 48 -3.97 14.63 4.61
C MET A 48 -3.40 13.84 3.44
N THR A 49 -3.26 12.53 3.60
CA THR A 49 -2.72 11.65 2.56
C THR A 49 -3.66 11.55 1.37
N THR A 50 -4.97 11.47 1.63
CA THR A 50 -5.99 11.46 0.58
C THR A 50 -5.97 12.77 -0.20
N THR A 51 -5.84 13.91 0.49
CA THR A 51 -5.73 15.22 -0.15
C THR A 51 -4.49 15.27 -1.05
N LYS A 52 -3.36 14.77 -0.57
CA LYS A 52 -2.13 14.70 -1.37
C LYS A 52 -2.34 13.87 -2.64
N PHE A 53 -3.00 12.73 -2.51
CA PHE A 53 -3.30 11.86 -3.64
C PHE A 53 -4.17 12.58 -4.68
N ILE A 54 -5.21 13.28 -4.22
CA ILE A 54 -6.13 14.02 -5.09
C ILE A 54 -5.43 15.20 -5.76
N ASP A 55 -4.55 15.89 -5.05
CA ASP A 55 -3.82 17.05 -5.58
C ASP A 55 -2.83 16.68 -6.67
N LEU A 56 -2.36 15.43 -6.69
CA LEU A 56 -1.57 14.90 -7.79
C LEU A 56 -2.49 14.58 -8.96
N LYS A 57 -2.57 15.48 -9.92
CA LYS A 57 -3.62 15.49 -10.95
C LYS A 57 -3.49 14.41 -12.02
N SER A 58 -2.32 13.77 -12.14
CA SER A 58 -2.12 12.75 -13.18
C SER A 58 -1.71 11.42 -12.57
N GLU A 59 -1.98 10.35 -13.30
CA GLU A 59 -1.53 9.01 -12.92
C GLU A 59 -0.01 8.96 -12.83
N SER A 60 0.71 9.62 -13.76
CA SER A 60 2.17 9.67 -13.74
C SER A 60 2.70 10.35 -12.48
N ALA A 61 2.07 11.45 -12.04
CA ALA A 61 2.48 12.15 -10.82
C ALA A 61 2.25 11.30 -9.58
N ARG A 62 1.13 10.58 -9.54
CA ARG A 62 0.81 9.66 -8.44
C ARG A 62 1.78 8.50 -8.39
N GLN A 63 2.13 7.95 -9.54
CA GLN A 63 3.13 6.87 -9.65
C GLN A 63 4.50 7.36 -9.21
N ALA A 64 4.91 8.56 -9.62
CA ALA A 64 6.20 9.12 -9.24
C ALA A 64 6.29 9.33 -7.72
N TYR A 65 5.22 9.80 -7.10
CA TYR A 65 5.19 9.98 -5.65
C TYR A 65 5.18 8.64 -4.91
N TYR A 66 4.51 7.64 -5.47
CA TYR A 66 4.54 6.26 -4.95
C TYR A 66 5.97 5.73 -4.98
N ASP A 67 6.66 5.87 -6.10
CA ASP A 67 8.06 5.43 -6.25
C ASP A 67 8.98 6.15 -5.25
N TYR A 68 8.80 7.45 -5.09
CA TYR A 68 9.53 8.24 -4.10
C TYR A 68 9.28 7.71 -2.68
N SER A 69 8.04 7.42 -2.37
CA SER A 69 7.66 6.90 -1.05
C SER A 69 8.27 5.51 -0.78
N LEU A 70 8.31 4.64 -1.79
CA LEU A 70 8.97 3.33 -1.67
C LEU A 70 10.46 3.48 -1.38
N LEU A 71 11.14 4.40 -2.06
CA LEU A 71 12.57 4.66 -1.82
C LEU A 71 12.80 5.24 -0.43
N ALA A 72 11.94 6.14 0.01
CA ALA A 72 12.03 6.72 1.35
C ALA A 72 11.89 5.65 2.43
N ILE A 73 10.97 4.71 2.25
CA ILE A 73 10.77 3.59 3.18
C ILE A 73 12.01 2.68 3.17
N LYS A 74 12.55 2.38 1.99
CA LYS A 74 13.75 1.55 1.86
C LYS A 74 14.95 2.15 2.61
N GLU A 75 15.09 3.46 2.55
CA GLU A 75 16.21 4.17 3.18
C GLU A 75 15.99 4.46 4.66
N ASP A 76 14.78 4.27 5.16
CA ASP A 76 14.48 4.48 6.56
C ASP A 76 15.13 3.40 7.42
N LYS A 77 15.96 3.82 8.36
CA LYS A 77 16.72 2.91 9.24
C LYS A 77 15.83 2.07 10.14
N GLU A 78 14.62 2.51 10.40
CA GLU A 78 13.65 1.78 11.21
C GLU A 78 13.00 0.62 10.46
N PHE A 79 13.06 0.64 9.12
CA PHE A 79 12.54 -0.43 8.27
C PHE A 79 13.67 -1.36 7.85
N LYS A 80 13.72 -2.52 8.47
CA LYS A 80 14.69 -3.57 8.11
C LYS A 80 14.07 -4.49 7.07
N HIS A 81 14.86 -5.40 6.51
CA HIS A 81 14.41 -6.35 5.49
C HIS A 81 13.12 -7.07 5.90
N LYS A 82 13.05 -7.57 7.13
CA LYS A 82 11.85 -8.25 7.65
C LYS A 82 10.62 -7.34 7.71
N ASP A 83 10.84 -6.04 7.94
CA ASP A 83 9.75 -5.06 8.00
C ASP A 83 9.21 -4.76 6.60
N LEU A 84 10.10 -4.70 5.61
CA LEU A 84 9.70 -4.53 4.21
C LEU A 84 8.83 -5.71 3.73
N VAL A 85 9.19 -6.93 4.12
CA VAL A 85 8.36 -8.11 3.82
C VAL A 85 6.99 -7.98 4.46
N LYS A 86 6.91 -7.50 5.70
CA LYS A 86 5.62 -7.26 6.37
C LYS A 86 4.78 -6.20 5.66
N VAL A 87 5.44 -5.16 5.10
CA VAL A 87 4.72 -4.14 4.32
C VAL A 87 4.13 -4.76 3.06
N ILE A 88 4.86 -5.63 2.37
CA ILE A 88 4.33 -6.33 1.20
C ILE A 88 3.11 -7.19 1.60
N ASN A 89 3.18 -7.89 2.73
CA ASN A 89 2.01 -8.63 3.24
C ASN A 89 0.81 -7.71 3.48
N ALA A 90 1.05 -6.52 4.00
CA ALA A 90 0.00 -5.53 4.22
C ALA A 90 -0.63 -5.07 2.90
N TYR A 91 0.18 -4.85 1.86
CA TYR A 91 -0.31 -4.50 0.53
C TYR A 91 -1.22 -5.60 -0.03
N VAL A 92 -0.81 -6.85 0.13
CA VAL A 92 -1.61 -8.00 -0.31
C VAL A 92 -2.94 -8.07 0.44
N ASP A 93 -2.92 -7.84 1.76
CA ASP A 93 -4.14 -7.80 2.57
C ASP A 93 -5.11 -6.72 2.11
N ILE A 94 -4.59 -5.54 1.77
CA ILE A 94 -5.41 -4.44 1.26
C ILE A 94 -6.01 -4.80 -0.11
N ALA A 95 -5.21 -5.35 -1.01
CA ALA A 95 -5.69 -5.77 -2.32
C ALA A 95 -6.76 -6.85 -2.20
N ASN A 96 -6.60 -7.78 -1.25
CA ASN A 96 -7.55 -8.86 -1.00
C ASN A 96 -8.83 -8.43 -0.27
N ALA A 97 -8.86 -7.21 0.26
CA ALA A 97 -10.06 -6.68 0.92
C ALA A 97 -11.19 -6.38 -0.08
N ASP A 98 -10.84 -6.20 -1.36
CA ASP A 98 -11.80 -6.03 -2.44
C ASP A 98 -12.22 -7.38 -3.01
N ASP A 99 -13.45 -7.44 -3.54
CA ASP A 99 -13.96 -8.62 -4.24
C ASP A 99 -13.27 -8.82 -5.60
N PHE A 100 -12.70 -7.76 -6.15
CA PHE A 100 -12.04 -7.76 -7.44
C PHE A 100 -10.62 -7.19 -7.32
N ILE A 101 -9.64 -7.94 -7.82
CA ILE A 101 -8.26 -7.53 -7.79
C ILE A 101 -7.86 -6.96 -9.16
N HIS A 102 -7.51 -5.68 -9.17
CA HIS A 102 -7.09 -4.99 -10.40
C HIS A 102 -5.64 -5.29 -10.72
N GLU A 103 -5.33 -5.37 -12.00
CA GLU A 103 -3.94 -5.55 -12.46
C GLU A 103 -3.03 -4.44 -11.94
N LYS A 104 -3.55 -3.22 -11.80
CA LYS A 104 -2.77 -2.09 -11.28
C LYS A 104 -2.29 -2.34 -9.86
N GLU A 105 -3.14 -2.93 -9.00
CA GLU A 105 -2.75 -3.29 -7.63
C GLU A 105 -1.59 -4.29 -7.65
N VAL A 106 -1.70 -5.32 -8.47
CA VAL A 106 -0.63 -6.32 -8.63
C VAL A 106 0.66 -5.68 -9.12
N THR A 107 0.57 -4.79 -10.10
CA THR A 107 1.72 -4.07 -10.66
C THR A 107 2.41 -3.22 -9.61
N LEU A 108 1.64 -2.47 -8.80
CA LEU A 108 2.18 -1.63 -7.74
C LEU A 108 2.92 -2.45 -6.69
N ILE A 109 2.35 -3.57 -6.28
CA ILE A 109 2.97 -4.46 -5.28
C ILE A 109 4.25 -5.08 -5.85
N GLN A 110 4.20 -5.58 -7.08
CA GLN A 110 5.39 -6.16 -7.72
C GLN A 110 6.49 -5.12 -7.87
N HIS A 111 6.13 -3.87 -8.19
CA HIS A 111 7.07 -2.77 -8.29
C HIS A 111 7.78 -2.50 -6.96
N ALA A 112 7.03 -2.52 -5.84
CA ALA A 112 7.60 -2.37 -4.51
C ALA A 112 8.59 -3.50 -4.19
N ILE A 113 8.24 -4.73 -4.51
CA ILE A 113 9.12 -5.90 -4.34
C ILE A 113 10.44 -5.67 -5.10
N ASN A 114 10.36 -5.18 -6.32
CA ASN A 114 11.53 -4.93 -7.16
C ASN A 114 12.40 -3.80 -6.61
N ILE A 115 11.79 -2.68 -6.22
CA ILE A 115 12.53 -1.53 -5.65
C ILE A 115 13.23 -1.92 -4.35
N TRP A 116 12.57 -2.71 -3.52
CA TRP A 116 13.12 -3.15 -2.23
C TRP A 116 14.04 -4.35 -2.35
N ASP A 117 14.21 -4.87 -3.56
CA ASP A 117 15.10 -6.00 -3.86
C ASP A 117 14.75 -7.25 -3.03
N LEU A 118 13.47 -7.49 -2.87
CA LEU A 118 12.97 -8.65 -2.13
C LEU A 118 12.82 -9.84 -3.07
N LYS A 119 13.10 -11.03 -2.54
CA LYS A 119 12.96 -12.27 -3.32
C LYS A 119 11.59 -12.89 -3.09
N LEU A 120 10.57 -12.16 -3.52
CA LEU A 120 9.18 -12.55 -3.40
C LEU A 120 8.52 -12.44 -4.76
N ASN A 121 7.57 -13.32 -5.02
CA ASN A 121 6.72 -13.26 -6.20
C ASN A 121 5.26 -13.21 -5.77
N ILE A 122 4.44 -12.50 -6.51
CA ILE A 122 3.02 -12.47 -6.28
C ILE A 122 2.37 -13.38 -7.31
N ASN A 123 1.59 -14.34 -6.82
CA ASN A 123 0.77 -15.16 -7.68
C ASN A 123 -0.48 -14.40 -8.09
N LYS A 124 -0.57 -14.10 -9.38
CA LYS A 124 -1.78 -13.51 -9.94
C LYS A 124 -2.91 -14.52 -9.83
N PRO A 125 -4.03 -14.17 -9.19
CA PRO A 125 -5.12 -15.11 -9.03
C PRO A 125 -5.74 -15.45 -10.37
N LYS A 126 -6.05 -16.70 -10.58
CA LYS A 126 -7.04 -17.09 -11.55
C LYS A 126 -8.39 -16.57 -11.01
N SER A 127 -9.31 -16.28 -11.91
CA SER A 127 -10.61 -15.72 -11.58
C SER A 127 -11.18 -16.23 -10.22
N GLY A 128 -11.45 -15.31 -9.32
CA GLY A 128 -12.05 -15.58 -8.01
C GLY A 128 -11.12 -15.97 -6.88
N LYS A 129 -9.80 -16.01 -7.09
CA LYS A 129 -8.83 -16.33 -6.03
C LYS A 129 -8.12 -15.09 -5.53
N LYS A 130 -7.69 -15.14 -4.28
CA LYS A 130 -6.95 -14.06 -3.63
C LYS A 130 -5.47 -14.06 -4.05
N LEU A 131 -4.84 -12.91 -3.94
CA LEU A 131 -3.40 -12.80 -4.16
C LEU A 131 -2.65 -13.57 -3.10
N GLU A 132 -1.58 -14.24 -3.52
CA GLU A 132 -0.70 -14.96 -2.61
C GLU A 132 0.74 -14.55 -2.90
N ILE A 133 1.57 -14.59 -1.84
CA ILE A 133 2.99 -14.32 -1.95
C ILE A 133 3.73 -15.65 -2.04
N GLU A 134 4.57 -15.80 -3.05
CA GLU A 134 5.52 -16.91 -3.16
C GLU A 134 6.92 -16.44 -2.78
N ARG A 135 7.59 -17.27 -2.04
CA ARG A 135 8.98 -17.06 -1.67
C ARG A 135 9.91 -17.96 -2.48
#